data_1f04bfaf64daba4d2e77a3ea4733162c
#
_entry.id   1f04bfaf64daba4d2e77a3ea4733162c
#
_cell.length_a   1.000
_cell.length_b   1.000
_cell.length_c   1.000
_cell.angle_alpha   90.00
_cell.angle_beta   90.00
_cell.angle_gamma   90.00
#
_symmetry.space_group_name_H-M   'P 1'
#
loop_
_entity.id
_entity.type
_entity.pdbx_description
1 polymer ?
#
loop_
_entity_poly.entity_id
_entity_poly.type
_entity_poly.pdbx_seq_one_letter_code
_entity_poly.pdbx_strand_id
1 'polypeptide(L)'
;MTTMTPLLLITADPSHPLAHLALRYARTYLANTDTNNNDTNNNNETDSSDNNENAPAPLNIFFYADAANTANRLRWQSADQMNITQAWQKLAEQYQLALPVCVSTALSRGISDGENSTRHQLDSENLAAGFKLVGLSELAMMMQGDCRLLQF
;
A
#
# COMPACT_ATOMS: atom_id res chain seq x y z
N MET A 1 -7.20 -21.57 -13.74
CA MET A 1 -7.96 -20.73 -12.79
C MET A 1 -7.30 -19.39 -12.69
N THR A 2 -7.96 -18.34 -13.07
CA THR A 2 -7.49 -16.97 -12.88
C THR A 2 -7.53 -16.68 -11.37
N THR A 3 -6.37 -16.47 -10.76
CA THR A 3 -6.30 -16.06 -9.36
C THR A 3 -6.68 -14.59 -9.26
N MET A 4 -7.79 -14.30 -8.59
CA MET A 4 -8.23 -12.92 -8.33
C MET A 4 -7.21 -12.22 -7.45
N THR A 5 -6.70 -11.06 -7.90
CA THR A 5 -5.80 -10.24 -7.09
C THR A 5 -6.59 -9.48 -6.03
N PRO A 6 -6.27 -9.61 -4.74
CA PRO A 6 -6.93 -8.81 -3.72
C PRO A 6 -6.60 -7.33 -3.86
N LEU A 7 -7.61 -6.50 -3.64
CA LEU A 7 -7.46 -5.05 -3.47
C LEU A 7 -7.94 -4.68 -2.07
N LEU A 8 -7.04 -4.19 -1.24
CA LEU A 8 -7.37 -3.66 0.07
C LEU A 8 -7.71 -2.18 -0.06
N LEU A 9 -8.97 -1.84 0.05
CA LEU A 9 -9.43 -0.47 0.19
C LEU A 9 -9.47 -0.13 1.68
N ILE A 10 -8.50 0.66 2.13
CA ILE A 10 -8.37 1.04 3.54
C ILE A 10 -8.97 2.43 3.70
N THR A 11 -10.01 2.53 4.52
CA THR A 11 -10.73 3.77 4.80
C THR A 11 -10.63 4.19 6.26
N ALA A 12 -10.23 3.27 7.15
CA ALA A 12 -10.11 3.52 8.57
C ALA A 12 -8.89 4.36 8.93
N ASP A 13 -9.06 5.26 9.89
CA ASP A 13 -7.96 6.01 10.50
C ASP A 13 -6.89 5.07 11.06
N PRO A 14 -5.60 5.42 10.97
CA PRO A 14 -4.51 4.55 11.46
C PRO A 14 -4.59 4.20 12.95
N SER A 15 -5.36 4.94 13.75
CA SER A 15 -5.62 4.58 15.16
C SER A 15 -6.77 3.59 15.33
N HIS A 16 -7.56 3.34 14.29
CA HIS A 16 -8.71 2.44 14.36
C HIS A 16 -8.28 0.98 14.25
N PRO A 17 -8.93 0.03 14.98
CA PRO A 17 -8.59 -1.40 14.90
C PRO A 17 -8.65 -2.01 13.51
N LEU A 18 -9.55 -1.54 12.63
CA LEU A 18 -9.64 -2.01 11.25
C LEU A 18 -8.39 -1.69 10.42
N ALA A 19 -7.71 -0.58 10.69
CA ALA A 19 -6.44 -0.25 10.03
C ALA A 19 -5.34 -1.28 10.38
N HIS A 20 -5.30 -1.72 11.64
CA HIS A 20 -4.38 -2.77 12.07
C HIS A 20 -4.76 -4.14 11.50
N LEU A 21 -6.05 -4.42 11.35
CA LEU A 21 -6.52 -5.64 10.71
C LEU A 21 -6.13 -5.71 9.23
N ALA A 22 -6.23 -4.59 8.51
CA ALA A 22 -5.78 -4.48 7.12
C ALA A 22 -4.28 -4.83 6.97
N LEU A 23 -3.43 -4.28 7.84
CA LEU A 23 -2.01 -4.59 7.86
C LEU A 23 -1.73 -6.06 8.16
N ARG A 24 -2.43 -6.64 9.13
CA ARG A 24 -2.29 -8.08 9.46
C ARG A 24 -2.73 -8.96 8.30
N TYR A 25 -3.83 -8.62 7.65
CA TYR A 25 -4.28 -9.33 6.45
C TYR A 25 -3.22 -9.31 5.35
N ALA A 26 -2.69 -8.12 5.04
CA ALA A 26 -1.67 -7.95 4.02
C ALA A 26 -0.41 -8.79 4.32
N ARG A 27 0.08 -8.76 5.55
CA ARG A 27 1.24 -9.55 5.98
C ARG A 27 1.02 -11.04 5.81
N THR A 28 -0.11 -11.55 6.28
CA THR A 28 -0.43 -12.98 6.20
C THR A 28 -0.62 -13.42 4.75
N TYR A 29 -1.31 -12.63 3.96
CA TYR A 29 -1.53 -12.94 2.54
C TYR A 29 -0.21 -13.02 1.76
N LEU A 30 0.67 -12.04 1.93
CA LEU A 30 1.96 -11.99 1.24
C LEU A 30 2.90 -13.12 1.68
N ALA A 31 2.97 -13.41 2.97
CA ALA A 31 3.78 -14.52 3.49
C ALA A 31 3.32 -15.88 2.95
N ASN A 32 2.02 -16.10 2.82
CA ASN A 32 1.48 -17.35 2.26
C ASN A 32 1.74 -17.46 0.75
N THR A 33 1.78 -16.35 0.03
CA THR A 33 2.09 -16.34 -1.40
C THR A 33 3.55 -16.71 -1.65
N ASP A 34 4.48 -16.22 -0.83
CA ASP A 34 5.90 -16.57 -0.91
C ASP A 34 6.13 -18.07 -0.67
N THR A 35 5.44 -18.66 0.31
CA THR A 35 5.59 -20.08 0.65
C THR A 35 5.17 -20.97 -0.51
N ASN A 36 4.08 -20.64 -1.19
CA ASN A 36 3.57 -21.41 -2.33
C ASN A 36 4.49 -21.35 -3.56
N ASN A 37 5.25 -20.26 -3.72
CA ASN A 37 6.20 -20.12 -4.84
C ASN A 37 7.49 -20.91 -4.60
N ASN A 38 7.86 -21.21 -3.35
CA ASN A 38 9.05 -21.98 -3.01
C ASN A 38 8.86 -23.49 -3.14
N ASP A 39 7.63 -24.00 -3.01
CA ASP A 39 7.35 -25.45 -3.11
C ASP A 39 7.30 -25.96 -4.57
N THR A 40 7.24 -25.08 -5.57
CA THR A 40 7.18 -25.45 -6.99
C THR A 40 8.54 -25.49 -7.70
N ASN A 41 9.64 -25.11 -7.04
CA ASN A 41 10.98 -25.00 -7.65
C ASN A 41 11.95 -26.13 -7.28
N ASN A 42 11.49 -27.35 -7.05
CA ASN A 42 12.38 -28.53 -6.97
C ASN A 42 12.27 -29.37 -8.25
N ASN A 43 12.76 -28.87 -9.37
CA ASN A 43 13.34 -29.63 -10.50
C ASN A 43 13.46 -28.73 -11.72
N ASN A 44 14.61 -28.13 -11.91
CA ASN A 44 15.37 -27.98 -13.14
C ASN A 44 16.25 -26.73 -13.07
N GLU A 45 17.55 -27.00 -12.98
CA GLU A 45 18.59 -26.03 -13.28
C GLU A 45 18.48 -25.64 -14.76
N THR A 46 18.13 -24.39 -15.02
CA THR A 46 18.59 -23.66 -16.19
C THR A 46 18.64 -22.17 -15.88
N ASP A 47 19.85 -21.70 -15.96
CA ASP A 47 20.32 -20.32 -15.94
C ASP A 47 19.45 -19.42 -16.84
N SER A 48 18.78 -18.44 -16.25
CA SER A 48 18.44 -17.19 -16.93
C SER A 48 18.00 -16.14 -15.91
N SER A 49 18.89 -15.21 -15.67
CA SER A 49 18.65 -13.95 -15.00
C SER A 49 17.72 -13.07 -15.83
N ASP A 50 16.42 -13.28 -15.72
CA ASP A 50 15.42 -12.31 -16.18
C ASP A 50 14.72 -11.76 -14.93
N ASN A 51 15.21 -10.60 -14.48
CA ASN A 51 14.48 -9.74 -13.57
C ASN A 51 13.22 -9.27 -14.31
N ASN A 52 12.13 -10.01 -14.14
CA ASN A 52 10.83 -9.65 -14.69
C ASN A 52 10.24 -8.50 -13.86
N GLU A 53 10.65 -7.27 -14.18
CA GLU A 53 10.14 -6.03 -13.56
C GLU A 53 8.64 -5.79 -13.84
N ASN A 54 7.99 -6.68 -14.58
CA ASN A 54 6.59 -6.56 -15.02
C ASN A 54 5.65 -7.62 -14.43
N ALA A 55 6.05 -8.33 -13.40
CA ALA A 55 5.11 -9.22 -12.72
C ALA A 55 4.03 -8.38 -12.01
N PRO A 56 2.72 -8.70 -12.16
CA PRO A 56 1.67 -7.98 -11.45
C PRO A 56 1.88 -8.10 -9.96
N ALA A 57 1.66 -7.00 -9.24
CA ALA A 57 1.75 -6.97 -7.78
C ALA A 57 0.84 -8.05 -7.17
N PRO A 58 1.32 -8.84 -6.20
CA PRO A 58 0.52 -9.92 -5.60
C PRO A 58 -0.65 -9.41 -4.79
N LEU A 59 -0.65 -8.13 -4.43
CA LEU A 59 -1.64 -7.45 -3.62
C LEU A 59 -1.72 -5.97 -4.01
N ASN A 60 -2.91 -5.47 -4.22
CA ASN A 60 -3.17 -4.04 -4.42
C ASN A 60 -3.68 -3.40 -3.12
N ILE A 61 -3.25 -2.18 -2.85
CA ILE A 61 -3.62 -1.42 -1.66
C ILE A 61 -4.02 -0.01 -2.10
N PHE A 62 -5.06 0.54 -1.49
CA PHE A 62 -5.45 1.93 -1.72
C PHE A 62 -5.91 2.56 -0.41
N PHE A 63 -5.31 3.69 -0.04
CA PHE A 63 -5.69 4.46 1.14
C PHE A 63 -6.65 5.57 0.77
N TYR A 64 -7.82 5.59 1.39
CA TYR A 64 -8.89 6.52 1.11
C TYR A 64 -9.49 7.09 2.41
N ALA A 65 -10.12 8.26 2.36
CA ALA A 65 -10.75 8.89 3.50
C ALA A 65 -9.77 9.04 4.69
N ASP A 66 -10.16 8.65 5.90
CA ASP A 66 -9.34 8.79 7.11
C ASP A 66 -8.08 7.94 7.08
N ALA A 67 -8.03 6.91 6.25
CA ALA A 67 -6.82 6.12 6.04
C ALA A 67 -5.66 6.94 5.44
N ALA A 68 -5.93 8.07 4.79
CA ALA A 68 -4.91 8.99 4.30
C ALA A 68 -3.97 9.48 5.43
N ASN A 69 -4.45 9.55 6.67
CA ASN A 69 -3.63 9.90 7.82
C ASN A 69 -2.46 8.93 8.07
N THR A 70 -2.53 7.71 7.56
CA THR A 70 -1.43 6.74 7.59
C THR A 70 -0.20 7.25 6.86
N ALA A 71 -0.38 8.05 5.82
CA ALA A 71 0.69 8.60 4.99
C ALA A 71 1.34 9.88 5.55
N ASN A 72 0.91 10.36 6.70
CA ASN A 72 1.49 11.55 7.33
C ASN A 72 2.78 11.20 8.07
N ARG A 73 3.93 11.67 7.56
CA ARG A 73 5.23 11.43 8.19
C ARG A 73 5.41 12.12 9.55
N LEU A 74 4.63 13.17 9.81
CA LEU A 74 4.66 13.92 11.08
C LEU A 74 3.77 13.31 12.16
N ARG A 75 3.05 12.23 11.83
CA ARG A 75 2.21 11.55 12.79
C ARG A 75 3.09 10.91 13.88
N TRP A 76 2.96 11.41 15.09
CA TRP A 76 3.67 10.87 16.24
C TRP A 76 3.00 9.60 16.77
N GLN A 77 3.80 8.64 17.16
CA GLN A 77 3.36 7.40 17.76
C GLN A 77 4.18 7.12 19.01
N SER A 78 3.51 6.77 20.09
CA SER A 78 4.15 6.37 21.35
C SER A 78 4.99 5.11 21.18
N ALA A 79 6.12 5.02 21.88
CA ALA A 79 7.09 3.93 21.69
C ALA A 79 6.53 2.53 22.08
N ASP A 80 5.50 2.49 22.91
CA ASP A 80 4.81 1.26 23.32
C ASP A 80 3.74 0.78 22.33
N GLN A 81 3.49 1.55 21.28
CA GLN A 81 2.51 1.23 20.24
C GLN A 81 3.18 0.99 18.89
N MET A 82 2.56 0.14 18.07
CA MET A 82 3.03 -0.10 16.71
C MET A 82 2.88 1.17 15.87
N ASN A 83 3.96 1.61 15.24
CA ASN A 83 3.90 2.65 14.22
C ASN A 83 3.42 2.05 12.90
N ILE A 84 2.13 2.21 12.61
CA ILE A 84 1.49 1.61 11.43
C ILE A 84 2.03 2.19 10.12
N THR A 85 2.42 3.46 10.09
CA THR A 85 3.06 4.07 8.91
C THR A 85 4.35 3.37 8.56
N GLN A 86 5.24 3.19 9.53
CA GLN A 86 6.50 2.47 9.33
C GLN A 86 6.29 0.99 9.00
N ALA A 87 5.26 0.38 9.57
CA ALA A 87 4.93 -1.01 9.29
C ALA A 87 4.51 -1.20 7.83
N TRP A 88 3.72 -0.30 7.27
CA TRP A 88 3.39 -0.30 5.84
C TRP A 88 4.59 -0.02 4.95
N GLN A 89 5.45 0.92 5.33
CA GLN A 89 6.69 1.23 4.60
C GLN A 89 7.59 0.00 4.50
N LYS A 90 7.82 -0.71 5.61
CA LYS A 90 8.62 -1.94 5.64
C LYS A 90 8.02 -3.05 4.78
N LEU A 91 6.70 -3.24 4.86
CA LEU A 91 6.00 -4.25 4.07
C LEU A 91 6.09 -3.93 2.57
N ALA A 92 5.90 -2.67 2.20
CA ALA A 92 6.00 -2.22 0.82
C ALA A 92 7.42 -2.38 0.26
N GLU A 93 8.45 -2.09 1.05
CA GLU A 93 9.84 -2.31 0.67
C GLU A 93 10.14 -3.80 0.47
N GLN A 94 9.72 -4.65 1.40
CA GLN A 94 9.95 -6.09 1.36
C GLN A 94 9.32 -6.75 0.13
N TYR A 95 8.11 -6.36 -0.23
CA TYR A 95 7.33 -6.97 -1.32
C TYR A 95 7.19 -6.08 -2.55
N GLN A 96 7.87 -4.94 -2.60
CA GLN A 96 7.82 -3.97 -3.69
C GLN A 96 6.39 -3.54 -4.03
N LEU A 97 5.63 -3.21 -3.00
CA LEU A 97 4.25 -2.76 -3.13
C LEU A 97 4.17 -1.25 -3.32
N ALA A 98 3.23 -0.81 -4.15
CA ALA A 98 2.82 0.58 -4.18
C ALA A 98 1.89 0.90 -2.99
N LEU A 99 2.00 2.11 -2.44
CA LEU A 99 1.14 2.63 -1.37
C LEU A 99 0.41 3.89 -1.86
N PRO A 100 -0.54 3.76 -2.81
CA PRO A 100 -1.30 4.89 -3.32
C PRO A 100 -2.30 5.41 -2.30
N VAL A 101 -2.39 6.73 -2.22
CA VAL A 101 -3.30 7.49 -1.34
C VAL A 101 -4.12 8.45 -2.18
N CYS A 102 -5.41 8.52 -1.95
CA CYS A 102 -6.26 9.48 -2.63
C CYS A 102 -5.80 10.91 -2.35
N VAL A 103 -5.43 11.65 -3.40
CA VAL A 103 -4.88 13.00 -3.29
C VAL A 103 -5.85 13.98 -2.63
N SER A 104 -7.13 13.96 -2.98
CA SER A 104 -8.11 14.89 -2.40
C SER A 104 -8.35 14.61 -0.91
N THR A 105 -8.41 13.36 -0.49
CA THR A 105 -8.58 13.04 0.94
C THR A 105 -7.32 13.32 1.76
N ALA A 106 -6.13 13.18 1.16
CA ALA A 106 -4.87 13.56 1.78
C ALA A 106 -4.77 15.07 1.97
N LEU A 107 -4.95 15.85 0.89
CA LEU A 107 -4.86 17.30 0.95
C LEU A 107 -5.88 17.93 1.90
N SER A 108 -7.12 17.43 1.94
CA SER A 108 -8.15 17.90 2.87
C SER A 108 -7.83 17.63 4.34
N ARG A 109 -6.88 16.73 4.61
CA ARG A 109 -6.38 16.38 5.95
C ARG A 109 -5.00 16.96 6.24
N GLY A 110 -4.53 17.89 5.40
CA GLY A 110 -3.24 18.54 5.58
C GLY A 110 -2.03 17.65 5.25
N ILE A 111 -2.21 16.62 4.43
CA ILE A 111 -1.13 15.75 3.98
C ILE A 111 -0.82 16.07 2.52
N SER A 112 0.40 16.52 2.25
CA SER A 112 0.82 17.00 0.93
C SER A 112 2.22 16.48 0.59
N ASP A 113 2.45 16.24 -0.69
CA ASP A 113 3.77 16.01 -1.28
C ASP A 113 4.36 17.32 -1.85
N GLY A 114 5.60 17.28 -2.32
CA GLY A 114 6.28 18.47 -2.86
C GLY A 114 5.60 19.05 -4.09
N GLU A 115 5.04 18.23 -4.96
CA GLU A 115 4.33 18.69 -6.16
C GLU A 115 3.05 19.46 -5.80
N ASN A 116 2.21 18.89 -4.95
CA ASN A 116 0.97 19.52 -4.51
C ASN A 116 1.25 20.75 -3.62
N SER A 117 2.28 20.69 -2.77
CA SER A 117 2.68 21.84 -1.96
C SER A 117 3.12 23.02 -2.83
N THR A 118 3.87 22.80 -3.86
CA THR A 118 4.25 23.81 -4.85
C THR A 118 3.02 24.36 -5.57
N ARG A 119 2.14 23.48 -6.06
CA ARG A 119 0.92 23.86 -6.78
C ARG A 119 -0.03 24.72 -5.95
N HIS A 120 -0.16 24.42 -4.66
CA HIS A 120 -1.06 25.09 -3.74
C HIS A 120 -0.38 26.17 -2.88
N GLN A 121 0.90 26.50 -3.16
CA GLN A 121 1.69 27.51 -2.45
C GLN A 121 1.79 27.24 -0.94
N LEU A 122 1.95 25.98 -0.57
CA LEU A 122 2.19 25.55 0.80
C LEU A 122 3.69 25.64 1.11
N ASP A 123 4.02 25.87 2.36
CA ASP A 123 5.40 26.12 2.82
C ASP A 123 6.18 24.83 3.16
N SER A 124 5.52 23.69 3.17
CA SER A 124 6.14 22.40 3.50
C SER A 124 5.35 21.21 2.97
N GLU A 125 5.96 20.04 3.08
CA GLU A 125 5.38 18.73 2.74
C GLU A 125 5.50 17.77 3.92
N ASN A 126 4.59 16.80 4.01
CA ASN A 126 4.59 15.82 5.10
C ASN A 126 4.17 14.41 4.67
N LEU A 127 4.22 14.11 3.39
CA LEU A 127 3.99 12.76 2.91
C LEU A 127 5.12 11.84 3.34
N ALA A 128 4.78 10.70 3.95
CA ALA A 128 5.75 9.68 4.34
C ALA A 128 6.36 8.99 3.10
N ALA A 129 7.63 8.63 3.19
CA ALA A 129 8.32 7.93 2.10
C ALA A 129 7.63 6.62 1.74
N GLY A 130 7.61 6.29 0.45
CA GLY A 130 6.94 5.09 -0.08
C GLY A 130 5.46 5.27 -0.40
N PHE A 131 4.79 6.28 0.16
CA PHE A 131 3.42 6.66 -0.21
C PHE A 131 3.43 7.59 -1.42
N LYS A 132 2.36 7.52 -2.21
CA LYS A 132 2.18 8.37 -3.39
C LYS A 132 0.76 8.89 -3.46
N LEU A 133 0.60 10.19 -3.66
CA LEU A 133 -0.71 10.79 -3.88
C LEU A 133 -1.16 10.56 -5.31
N VAL A 134 -2.37 10.01 -5.47
CA VAL A 134 -2.95 9.65 -6.77
C VAL A 134 -4.42 10.05 -6.83
N GLY A 135 -4.95 10.14 -8.05
CA GLY A 135 -6.39 10.36 -8.26
C GLY A 135 -7.21 9.08 -8.07
N LEU A 136 -8.52 9.22 -7.93
CA LEU A 136 -9.46 8.08 -7.86
C LEU A 136 -9.50 7.25 -9.15
N SER A 137 -9.02 7.78 -10.27
CA SER A 137 -8.82 7.00 -11.50
C SER A 137 -7.90 5.80 -11.29
N GLU A 138 -6.90 5.92 -10.44
CA GLU A 138 -6.01 4.82 -10.06
C GLU A 138 -6.78 3.70 -9.38
N LEU A 139 -7.64 4.04 -8.41
CA LEU A 139 -8.52 3.06 -7.76
C LEU A 139 -9.46 2.39 -8.77
N ALA A 140 -10.05 3.17 -9.67
CA ALA A 140 -10.93 2.63 -10.72
C ALA A 140 -10.18 1.64 -11.63
N MET A 141 -8.91 1.91 -11.97
CA MET A 141 -8.07 1.00 -12.75
C MET A 141 -7.76 -0.29 -11.98
N MET A 142 -7.47 -0.20 -10.67
CA MET A 142 -7.23 -1.37 -9.82
C MET A 142 -8.47 -2.28 -9.69
N MET A 143 -9.66 -1.69 -9.82
CA MET A 143 -10.94 -2.43 -9.74
C MET A 143 -11.34 -3.09 -11.06
N GLN A 144 -10.61 -2.83 -12.15
CA GLN A 144 -10.85 -3.49 -13.44
C GLN A 144 -10.28 -4.91 -13.44
N GLY A 145 -10.96 -5.82 -14.16
CA GLY A 145 -10.53 -7.20 -14.28
C GLY A 145 -10.88 -8.06 -13.06
N ASP A 146 -10.09 -9.11 -12.84
CA ASP A 146 -10.31 -10.09 -11.76
C ASP A 146 -9.79 -9.54 -10.43
N CYS A 147 -10.58 -8.67 -9.82
CA CYS A 147 -10.26 -8.00 -8.55
C CYS A 147 -11.19 -8.51 -7.43
N ARG A 148 -10.60 -8.84 -6.29
CA ARG A 148 -11.31 -9.10 -5.04
C ARG A 148 -11.17 -7.92 -4.09
N LEU A 149 -12.21 -7.10 -3.99
CA LEU A 149 -12.22 -5.94 -3.11
C LEU A 149 -12.48 -6.35 -1.65
N LEU A 150 -11.60 -5.92 -0.76
CA LEU A 150 -11.74 -6.03 0.69
C LEU A 150 -11.60 -4.63 1.29
N GLN A 151 -12.64 -4.18 1.98
CA GLN A 151 -12.65 -2.85 2.62
C GLN A 151 -12.44 -2.97 4.13
N PHE A 152 -11.59 -2.09 4.66
CA PHE A 152 -11.28 -1.95 6.08
C PHE A 152 -11.51 -0.53 6.57
#